data_4d38dbfd27a090b7d71e7e8d10afcc6b
#
_entry.id   4d38dbfd27a090b7d71e7e8d10afcc6b
#
_cell.length_a   1.000
_cell.length_b   1.000
_cell.length_c   1.000
_cell.angle_alpha   90.00
_cell.angle_beta   90.00
_cell.angle_gamma   90.00
#
_symmetry.space_group_name_H-M   'P 1'
#
loop_
_entity.id
_entity.type
_entity.pdbx_description
1 polymer ?
#
loop_
_entity_poly.entity_id
_entity_poly.type
_entity_poly.pdbx_seq_one_letter_code
_entity_poly.pdbx_strand_id
1 'polypeptide(L)'
;MDDLEARVAALEASQADYRAVLAAINALGANLRELATNQRDTAQRLGRVETRLDTVDAKLDDTNARVRSLEDTTVEIKDLLIRALEK
;
A
#
# COMPACT_ATOMS: atom_id res chain seq x y z
N MET A 1 -64.22 -8.50 -1.45
CA MET A 1 -63.33 -9.31 -0.63
C MET A 1 -62.05 -9.66 -1.36
N ASP A 2 -62.12 -10.14 -2.60
CA ASP A 2 -60.92 -10.44 -3.39
C ASP A 2 -60.01 -9.22 -3.60
N ASP A 3 -60.62 -8.04 -3.66
CA ASP A 3 -59.89 -6.77 -3.83
C ASP A 3 -59.06 -6.42 -2.61
N LEU A 4 -59.55 -6.69 -1.41
CA LEU A 4 -58.84 -6.48 -0.17
C LEU A 4 -57.70 -7.47 -0.02
N GLU A 5 -57.91 -8.73 -0.34
CA GLU A 5 -56.86 -9.75 -0.30
C GLU A 5 -55.73 -9.42 -1.28
N ALA A 6 -56.10 -8.96 -2.50
CA ALA A 6 -55.12 -8.55 -3.48
C ALA A 6 -54.31 -7.35 -3.01
N ARG A 7 -54.93 -6.38 -2.33
CA ARG A 7 -54.24 -5.23 -1.76
C ARG A 7 -53.28 -5.61 -0.64
N VAL A 8 -53.71 -6.51 0.24
CA VAL A 8 -52.87 -7.02 1.33
C VAL A 8 -51.67 -7.74 0.77
N ALA A 9 -51.89 -8.62 -0.23
CA ALA A 9 -50.81 -9.34 -0.89
C ALA A 9 -49.80 -8.39 -1.53
N ALA A 10 -50.27 -7.34 -2.21
CA ALA A 10 -49.42 -6.33 -2.82
C ALA A 10 -48.61 -5.55 -1.81
N LEU A 11 -49.20 -5.21 -0.65
CA LEU A 11 -48.52 -4.53 0.42
C LEU A 11 -47.46 -5.43 1.07
N GLU A 12 -47.77 -6.69 1.28
CA GLU A 12 -46.81 -7.66 1.82
C GLU A 12 -45.63 -7.84 0.89
N ALA A 13 -45.86 -7.94 -0.43
CA ALA A 13 -44.78 -8.04 -1.41
C ALA A 13 -43.92 -6.77 -1.43
N SER A 14 -44.56 -5.59 -1.33
CA SER A 14 -43.86 -4.32 -1.27
C SER A 14 -42.98 -4.22 -0.01
N GLN A 15 -43.48 -4.69 1.15
CA GLN A 15 -42.71 -4.71 2.39
C GLN A 15 -41.52 -5.67 2.29
N ALA A 16 -41.70 -6.83 1.67
CA ALA A 16 -40.62 -7.79 1.46
C ALA A 16 -39.51 -7.19 0.61
N ASP A 17 -39.88 -6.50 -0.48
CA ASP A 17 -38.93 -5.80 -1.37
C ASP A 17 -38.20 -4.70 -0.60
N TYR A 18 -38.91 -3.94 0.20
CA TYR A 18 -38.35 -2.87 1.01
C TYR A 18 -37.30 -3.41 2.00
N ARG A 19 -37.62 -4.51 2.68
CA ARG A 19 -36.70 -5.17 3.60
C ARG A 19 -35.45 -5.68 2.89
N ALA A 20 -35.62 -6.23 1.69
CA ALA A 20 -34.50 -6.72 0.88
C ALA A 20 -33.56 -5.58 0.50
N VAL A 21 -34.13 -4.43 0.09
CA VAL A 21 -33.34 -3.23 -0.23
C VAL A 21 -32.61 -2.70 1.02
N LEU A 22 -33.27 -2.64 2.17
CA LEU A 22 -32.63 -2.22 3.42
C LEU A 22 -31.47 -3.14 3.78
N ALA A 23 -31.66 -4.46 3.66
CA ALA A 23 -30.60 -5.43 3.93
C ALA A 23 -29.42 -5.22 3.01
N ALA A 24 -29.67 -4.97 1.71
CA ALA A 24 -28.63 -4.69 0.73
C ALA A 24 -27.88 -3.40 1.05
N ILE A 25 -28.60 -2.35 1.46
CA ILE A 25 -27.98 -1.07 1.86
C ILE A 25 -27.11 -1.26 3.10
N ASN A 26 -27.59 -2.01 4.09
CA ASN A 26 -26.80 -2.29 5.30
C ASN A 26 -25.54 -3.07 4.98
N ALA A 27 -25.62 -4.07 4.10
CA ALA A 27 -24.49 -4.86 3.65
C ALA A 27 -23.47 -3.97 2.90
N LEU A 28 -23.96 -3.09 2.04
CA LEU A 28 -23.13 -2.14 1.31
C LEU A 28 -22.41 -1.20 2.28
N GLY A 29 -23.13 -0.69 3.28
CA GLY A 29 -22.54 0.17 4.31
C GLY A 29 -21.42 -0.52 5.07
N ALA A 30 -21.61 -1.79 5.44
CA ALA A 30 -20.57 -2.59 6.09
C ALA A 30 -19.34 -2.79 5.19
N ASN A 31 -19.58 -3.07 3.91
CA ASN A 31 -18.50 -3.22 2.93
C ASN A 31 -17.72 -1.91 2.73
N LEU A 32 -18.40 -0.78 2.72
CA LEU A 32 -17.76 0.54 2.61
C LEU A 32 -16.88 0.83 3.82
N ARG A 33 -17.32 0.48 5.01
CA ARG A 33 -16.51 0.64 6.24
C ARG A 33 -15.26 -0.20 6.19
N GLU A 34 -15.39 -1.43 5.76
CA GLU A 34 -14.26 -2.35 5.60
C GLU A 34 -13.26 -1.81 4.58
N LEU A 35 -13.76 -1.32 3.44
CA LEU A 35 -12.94 -0.71 2.41
C LEU A 35 -12.19 0.51 2.95
N ALA A 36 -12.87 1.37 3.69
CA ALA A 36 -12.25 2.56 4.31
C ALA A 36 -11.13 2.14 5.27
N THR A 37 -11.35 1.12 6.10
CA THR A 37 -10.35 0.59 7.01
C THR A 37 -9.14 0.04 6.24
N ASN A 38 -9.39 -0.72 5.18
CA ASN A 38 -8.34 -1.28 4.34
C ASN A 38 -7.54 -0.20 3.64
N GLN A 39 -8.18 0.87 3.19
CA GLN A 39 -7.49 2.01 2.57
C GLN A 39 -6.58 2.74 3.55
N ARG A 40 -7.03 2.93 4.78
CA ARG A 40 -6.20 3.54 5.83
C ARG A 40 -4.98 2.68 6.14
N ASP A 41 -5.18 1.37 6.25
CA ASP A 41 -4.10 0.42 6.49
C ASP A 41 -3.09 0.44 5.34
N THR A 42 -3.57 0.43 4.11
CA THR A 42 -2.74 0.52 2.92
C THR A 42 -1.95 1.83 2.88
N ALA A 43 -2.58 2.95 3.21
CA ALA A 43 -1.92 4.25 3.25
C ALA A 43 -0.79 4.26 4.29
N GLN A 44 -1.01 3.66 5.46
CA GLN A 44 0.02 3.55 6.49
C GLN A 44 1.19 2.68 6.03
N ARG A 45 0.90 1.57 5.36
CA ARG A 45 1.93 0.69 4.81
C ARG A 45 2.75 1.39 3.73
N LEU A 46 2.09 2.15 2.87
CA LEU A 46 2.77 2.95 1.85
C LEU A 46 3.70 3.98 2.49
N GLY A 47 3.25 4.65 3.54
CA GLY A 47 4.09 5.59 4.27
C GLY A 47 5.35 4.94 4.83
N ARG A 48 5.22 3.72 5.38
CA ARG A 48 6.37 2.95 5.88
C ARG A 48 7.32 2.55 4.75
N VAL A 49 6.77 2.15 3.60
CA VAL A 49 7.57 1.80 2.43
C VAL A 49 8.34 3.01 1.93
N GLU A 50 7.71 4.19 1.85
CA GLU A 50 8.38 5.43 1.46
C GLU A 50 9.54 5.75 2.41
N THR A 51 9.32 5.63 3.72
CA THR A 51 10.37 5.86 4.70
C THR A 51 11.53 4.88 4.52
N ARG A 52 11.23 3.61 4.28
CA ARG A 52 12.26 2.60 4.02
C ARG A 52 13.02 2.87 2.73
N LEU A 53 12.34 3.32 1.69
CA LEU A 53 12.99 3.68 0.43
C LEU A 53 13.96 4.85 0.62
N ASP A 54 13.55 5.87 1.38
CA ASP A 54 14.42 7.00 1.70
C ASP A 54 15.67 6.54 2.45
N THR A 55 15.51 5.61 3.39
CA THR A 55 16.63 5.03 4.14
C THR A 55 17.55 4.23 3.22
N VAL A 56 16.98 3.44 2.31
CA VAL A 56 17.76 2.66 1.33
C VAL A 56 18.55 3.60 0.41
N ASP A 57 17.91 4.66 -0.08
CA ASP A 57 18.58 5.66 -0.93
C ASP A 57 19.76 6.29 -0.21
N ALA A 58 19.59 6.68 1.06
CA ALA A 58 20.66 7.26 1.87
C ALA A 58 21.82 6.27 2.05
N LYS A 59 21.50 5.00 2.30
CA LYS A 59 22.53 3.95 2.44
C LYS A 59 23.26 3.68 1.14
N LEU A 60 22.55 3.73 0.00
CA LEU A 60 23.16 3.58 -1.32
C LEU A 60 24.13 4.72 -1.60
N ASP A 61 23.75 5.95 -1.30
CA ASP A 61 24.63 7.11 -1.46
C ASP A 61 25.89 6.96 -0.62
N ASP A 62 25.75 6.53 0.63
CA ASP A 62 26.88 6.27 1.52
C ASP A 62 27.77 5.15 0.99
N THR A 63 27.17 4.07 0.53
CA THR A 63 27.91 2.93 -0.05
C THR A 63 28.65 3.36 -1.31
N ASN A 64 28.03 4.16 -2.18
CA ASN A 64 28.68 4.68 -3.38
C ASN A 64 29.86 5.57 -3.05
N ALA A 65 29.74 6.41 -2.03
CA ALA A 65 30.85 7.25 -1.55
C ALA A 65 32.02 6.41 -1.04
N ARG A 66 31.72 5.33 -0.29
CA ARG A 66 32.74 4.39 0.20
C ARG A 66 33.42 3.65 -0.92
N VAL A 67 32.67 3.23 -1.93
CA VAL A 67 33.24 2.55 -3.10
C VAL A 67 34.20 3.48 -3.83
N ARG A 68 33.84 4.74 -4.05
CA ARG A 68 34.74 5.73 -4.68
C ARG A 68 35.99 5.93 -3.86
N SER A 69 35.87 6.03 -2.53
CA SER A 69 37.00 6.16 -1.63
C SER A 69 37.94 4.96 -1.73
N LEU A 70 37.37 3.75 -1.79
CA LEU A 70 38.14 2.50 -1.94
C LEU A 70 38.83 2.46 -3.31
N GLU A 71 38.17 2.88 -4.37
CA GLU A 71 38.76 2.94 -5.71
C GLU A 71 39.97 3.90 -5.72
N ASP A 72 39.83 5.07 -5.12
CA ASP A 72 40.92 6.03 -5.01
C ASP A 72 42.10 5.47 -4.23
N THR A 73 41.81 4.80 -3.10
CA THR A 73 42.85 4.14 -2.29
C THR A 73 43.56 3.04 -3.07
N THR A 74 42.79 2.27 -3.86
CA THR A 74 43.35 1.20 -4.69
C THR A 74 44.30 1.77 -5.73
N VAL A 75 43.92 2.88 -6.38
CA VAL A 75 44.79 3.55 -7.35
C VAL A 75 46.07 4.05 -6.68
N GLU A 76 45.97 4.66 -5.51
CA GLU A 76 47.14 5.13 -4.74
C GLU A 76 48.07 3.97 -4.37
N ILE A 77 47.53 2.86 -3.91
CA ILE A 77 48.32 1.67 -3.56
C ILE A 77 49.02 1.14 -4.81
N LYS A 78 48.33 1.05 -5.93
CA LYS A 78 48.88 0.60 -7.20
C LYS A 78 50.02 1.52 -7.62
N ASP A 79 49.86 2.83 -7.54
CA ASP A 79 50.90 3.79 -7.91
C ASP A 79 52.14 3.66 -7.01
N LEU A 80 51.92 3.47 -5.72
CA LEU A 80 53.04 3.28 -4.75
C LEU A 80 53.79 1.99 -5.04
N LEU A 81 53.08 0.91 -5.41
CA LEU A 81 53.70 -0.36 -5.81
C LEU A 81 54.58 -0.20 -7.07
N ILE A 82 54.04 0.47 -8.07
CA ILE A 82 54.79 0.73 -9.31
C ILE A 82 56.06 1.51 -9.03
N ARG A 83 55.97 2.56 -8.20
CA ARG A 83 57.14 3.37 -7.82
C ARG A 83 58.19 2.55 -7.07
N ALA A 84 57.71 1.69 -6.16
CA ALA A 84 58.62 0.82 -5.39
C ALA A 84 59.32 -0.18 -6.29
N LEU A 85 58.64 -0.73 -7.31
CA LEU A 85 59.19 -1.67 -8.25
C LEU A 85 60.18 -1.03 -9.23
N GLU A 86 60.02 0.26 -9.54
CA GLU A 86 60.90 1.00 -10.45
C GLU A 86 62.25 1.39 -9.81
N LYS A 87 62.27 1.37 -8.49
CA LYS A 87 63.51 1.63 -7.74
C LYS A 87 64.34 0.36 -7.61
#